data_81bbb47a2df818bc70d4fc6cf08afc6f
#
_entry.id   81bbb47a2df818bc70d4fc6cf08afc6f
#
_cell.length_a   1.000
_cell.length_b   1.000
_cell.length_c   1.000
_cell.angle_alpha   90.00
_cell.angle_beta   90.00
_cell.angle_gamma   90.00
#
_symmetry.space_group_name_H-M   'P 1'
#
loop_
_entity.id
_entity.type
_entity.pdbx_description
1 polymer ?
#
loop_
_entity_poly.entity_id
_entity_poly.type
_entity_poly.pdbx_seq_one_letter_code
_entity_poly.pdbx_strand_id
1 'polypeptide(L)'
;LDYWHMVEVRDYENLEDFFAKNQVEEMWCVSTKAPRSYTEAAFHDGCYLFFGKETKGLPEDFLRAHYDACVRIPMRPDARSLNLSNAVAVTVYEALRQLSFPNLRDFGKMRE
;
A
#
# COMPACT_ATOMS: atom_id res chain seq x y z
N LEU A 1 -9.91 -16.70 -12.09
CA LEU A 1 -11.03 -15.97 -11.52
C LEU A 1 -10.84 -14.48 -11.71
N ASP A 2 -11.91 -13.82 -12.05
CA ASP A 2 -11.91 -12.39 -12.33
C ASP A 2 -12.69 -11.66 -11.23
N TYR A 3 -11.99 -10.83 -10.47
CA TYR A 3 -12.58 -10.05 -9.39
C TYR A 3 -12.66 -8.56 -9.71
N TRP A 4 -12.43 -8.18 -10.96
CA TRP A 4 -12.42 -6.78 -11.34
C TRP A 4 -13.74 -6.06 -11.04
N HIS A 5 -14.86 -6.77 -11.14
CA HIS A 5 -16.16 -6.19 -10.83
C HIS A 5 -16.34 -5.86 -9.34
N MET A 6 -15.45 -6.35 -8.47
CA MET A 6 -15.49 -6.09 -7.04
C MET A 6 -14.57 -4.94 -6.64
N VAL A 7 -13.81 -4.40 -7.60
CA VAL A 7 -12.85 -3.34 -7.36
C VAL A 7 -13.20 -2.15 -8.24
N GLU A 8 -13.26 -0.97 -7.64
CA GLU A 8 -13.47 0.24 -8.39
C GLU A 8 -12.13 0.76 -8.90
N VAL A 9 -11.98 0.84 -10.21
CA VAL A 9 -10.74 1.31 -10.84
C VAL A 9 -10.98 2.68 -11.43
N ARG A 10 -10.10 3.63 -11.11
CA ARG A 10 -10.15 5.00 -11.62
C ARG A 10 -8.80 5.38 -12.17
N ASP A 11 -8.79 6.06 -13.31
CA ASP A 11 -7.57 6.51 -13.95
C ASP A 11 -7.38 8.01 -13.73
N TYR A 12 -6.12 8.40 -13.52
CA TYR A 12 -5.73 9.81 -13.37
C TYR A 12 -4.54 10.08 -14.27
N GLU A 13 -4.42 11.31 -14.75
CA GLU A 13 -3.32 11.66 -15.63
C GLU A 13 -1.96 11.64 -14.93
N ASN A 14 -1.95 12.04 -13.66
CA ASN A 14 -0.73 12.09 -12.84
C ASN A 14 -1.13 12.24 -11.38
N LEU A 15 -0.13 12.32 -10.50
CA LEU A 15 -0.38 12.49 -9.06
C LEU A 15 -1.08 13.80 -8.76
N GLU A 16 -0.72 14.87 -9.46
CA GLU A 16 -1.36 16.16 -9.27
C GLU A 16 -2.85 16.10 -9.55
N ASP A 17 -3.23 15.44 -10.64
CA ASP A 17 -4.64 15.23 -10.99
C ASP A 17 -5.36 14.40 -9.92
N PHE A 18 -4.68 13.37 -9.42
CA PHE A 18 -5.24 12.54 -8.35
C PHE A 18 -5.53 13.38 -7.09
N PHE A 19 -4.56 14.18 -6.65
CA PHE A 19 -4.75 14.99 -5.44
C PHE A 19 -5.76 16.12 -5.64
N ALA A 20 -5.92 16.60 -6.86
CA ALA A 20 -6.94 17.61 -7.16
C ALA A 20 -8.36 17.05 -7.02
N LYS A 21 -8.53 15.75 -7.25
CA LYS A 21 -9.85 15.10 -7.26
C LYS A 21 -10.14 14.29 -6.01
N ASN A 22 -9.21 14.16 -5.10
CA ASN A 22 -9.39 13.35 -3.89
C ASN A 22 -8.88 14.10 -2.67
N GLN A 23 -9.64 14.05 -1.60
CA GLN A 23 -9.21 14.59 -0.32
C GLN A 23 -8.48 13.50 0.44
N VAL A 24 -7.15 13.62 0.51
CA VAL A 24 -6.31 12.62 1.16
C VAL A 24 -5.97 13.11 2.56
N GLU A 25 -6.55 12.48 3.56
CA GLU A 25 -6.31 12.84 4.97
C GLU A 25 -5.17 12.06 5.58
N GLU A 26 -5.02 10.80 5.16
CA GLU A 26 -3.93 9.95 5.62
C GLU A 26 -3.39 9.19 4.43
N MET A 27 -2.07 9.21 4.27
CA MET A 27 -1.42 8.49 3.18
C MET A 27 -0.13 7.83 3.66
N TRP A 28 0.22 6.73 3.03
CA TRP A 28 1.47 6.02 3.27
C TRP A 28 2.09 5.68 1.93
N CYS A 29 3.39 5.94 1.79
CA CYS A 29 4.15 5.64 0.59
C CYS A 29 4.98 4.40 0.85
N VAL A 30 4.81 3.36 0.06
CA VAL A 30 5.56 2.12 0.22
C VAL A 30 6.73 2.12 -0.74
N SER A 31 7.93 2.12 -0.20
CA SER A 31 9.16 2.26 -0.98
C SER A 31 10.31 1.57 -0.27
N THR A 32 11.20 0.95 -1.06
CA THR A 32 12.43 0.37 -0.51
C THR A 32 13.39 1.44 -0.01
N LYS A 33 13.13 2.70 -0.31
CA LYS A 33 13.95 3.84 0.15
C LYS A 33 13.47 4.42 1.46
N ALA A 34 12.42 3.87 2.04
CA ALA A 34 11.86 4.39 3.29
C ALA A 34 12.75 4.06 4.49
N PRO A 35 12.71 4.92 5.52
CA PRO A 35 13.59 4.75 6.68
C PRO A 35 13.11 3.74 7.71
N ARG A 36 11.87 3.30 7.63
CA ARG A 36 11.30 2.43 8.66
C ARG A 36 10.36 1.39 8.08
N SER A 37 10.12 0.36 8.88
CA SER A 37 9.22 -0.73 8.52
C SER A 37 7.77 -0.27 8.44
N TYR A 38 7.02 -0.87 7.53
CA TYR A 38 5.58 -0.61 7.42
C TYR A 38 4.81 -1.03 8.68
N THR A 39 5.39 -1.91 9.49
CA THR A 39 4.75 -2.31 10.74
C THR A 39 4.74 -1.20 11.79
N GLU A 40 5.57 -0.18 11.60
CA GLU A 40 5.60 0.97 12.51
C GLU A 40 4.56 2.03 12.15
N ALA A 41 3.90 1.90 10.99
CA ALA A 41 2.84 2.83 10.61
C ALA A 41 1.55 2.46 11.30
N ALA A 42 0.77 3.46 11.68
CA ALA A 42 -0.57 3.26 12.21
C ALA A 42 -1.58 3.49 11.08
N PHE A 43 -2.00 2.41 10.46
CA PHE A 43 -2.96 2.48 9.35
C PHE A 43 -4.38 2.65 9.89
N HIS A 44 -5.10 3.62 9.37
CA HIS A 44 -6.49 3.85 9.74
C HIS A 44 -7.41 3.60 8.54
N ASP A 45 -8.65 3.30 8.82
CA ASP A 45 -9.63 3.08 7.78
C ASP A 45 -9.77 4.34 6.92
N GLY A 46 -9.79 4.15 5.62
CA GLY A 46 -9.84 5.26 4.67
C GLY A 46 -8.48 5.82 4.26
N CYS A 47 -7.38 5.27 4.78
CA CYS A 47 -6.05 5.73 4.36
C CYS A 47 -5.75 5.34 2.92
N TYR A 48 -4.84 6.09 2.31
CA TYR A 48 -4.38 5.85 0.95
C TYR A 48 -2.99 5.23 1.00
N LEU A 49 -2.78 4.21 0.19
CA LEU A 49 -1.49 3.54 0.07
C LEU A 49 -0.96 3.79 -1.34
N PHE A 50 0.23 4.36 -1.41
CA PHE A 50 0.87 4.71 -2.68
C PHE A 50 1.99 3.75 -2.99
N PHE A 51 1.97 3.24 -4.22
CA PHE A 51 3.00 2.33 -4.72
C PHE A 51 3.51 2.87 -6.04
N GLY A 52 4.77 2.64 -6.34
CA GLY A 52 5.35 3.09 -7.57
C GLY A 52 5.32 2.04 -8.66
N LYS A 53 5.81 2.43 -9.83
CA LYS A 53 5.99 1.51 -10.94
C LYS A 53 6.98 0.41 -10.56
N GLU A 54 6.81 -0.75 -11.17
CA GLU A 54 7.69 -1.89 -10.93
C GLU A 54 9.16 -1.57 -11.17
N THR A 55 9.45 -0.73 -12.16
CA THR A 55 10.81 -0.45 -12.58
C THR A 55 11.48 0.70 -11.84
N LYS A 56 10.73 1.73 -11.47
CA LYS A 56 11.29 2.96 -10.92
C LYS A 56 10.83 3.30 -9.51
N GLY A 57 9.73 2.72 -9.07
CA GLY A 57 9.11 3.13 -7.82
C GLY A 57 8.46 4.51 -7.91
N LEU A 58 8.12 5.07 -6.78
CA LEU A 58 7.54 6.41 -6.70
C LEU A 58 8.61 7.48 -7.00
N PRO A 59 8.22 8.63 -7.57
CA PRO A 59 9.18 9.71 -7.83
C PRO A 59 9.89 10.16 -6.55
N GLU A 60 11.20 10.41 -6.64
CA GLU A 60 11.98 10.79 -5.46
C GLU A 60 11.51 12.09 -4.83
N ASP A 61 11.12 13.06 -5.62
CA ASP A 61 10.62 14.32 -5.09
C ASP A 61 9.35 14.12 -4.28
N PHE A 62 8.49 13.22 -4.74
CA PHE A 62 7.28 12.86 -4.02
C PHE A 62 7.60 12.19 -2.69
N LEU A 63 8.57 11.26 -2.70
CA LEU A 63 9.00 10.59 -1.47
C LEU A 63 9.61 11.57 -0.48
N ARG A 64 10.42 12.51 -0.95
CA ARG A 64 11.00 13.53 -0.07
C ARG A 64 9.94 14.43 0.54
N ALA A 65 8.95 14.83 -0.25
CA ALA A 65 7.87 15.67 0.23
C ALA A 65 7.02 14.97 1.31
N HIS A 66 7.00 13.64 1.28
CA HIS A 66 6.18 12.83 2.19
C HIS A 66 7.04 11.82 2.98
N TYR A 67 8.27 12.21 3.29
CA TYR A 67 9.24 11.30 3.89
C TYR A 67 8.75 10.64 5.17
N ASP A 68 8.05 11.39 6.01
CA ASP A 68 7.51 10.86 7.26
C ASP A 68 6.41 9.82 7.05
N ALA A 69 5.82 9.81 5.86
CA ALA A 69 4.79 8.85 5.48
C ALA A 69 5.35 7.67 4.69
N CYS A 70 6.68 7.59 4.53
CA CYS A 70 7.31 6.50 3.79
C CYS A 70 7.60 5.33 4.69
N VAL A 71 7.20 4.15 4.25
CA VAL A 71 7.44 2.89 4.96
C VAL A 71 7.90 1.84 3.98
N ARG A 72 8.54 0.80 4.48
CA ARG A 72 9.03 -0.28 3.65
C ARG A 72 8.63 -1.64 4.19
N ILE A 73 8.51 -2.59 3.29
CA ILE A 73 8.34 -3.99 3.66
C ILE A 73 9.73 -4.53 3.96
N PRO A 74 9.97 -5.09 5.17
CA PRO A 74 11.28 -5.65 5.49
C PRO A 74 11.64 -6.78 4.53
N MET A 75 12.89 -6.79 4.07
CA MET A 75 13.40 -7.80 3.16
C MET A 75 14.87 -8.10 3.51
N ARG A 76 15.36 -9.22 3.01
CA ARG A 76 16.78 -9.55 3.16
C ARG A 76 17.63 -8.47 2.48
N PRO A 77 18.83 -8.20 3.03
CA PRO A 77 19.68 -7.15 2.44
C PRO A 77 20.06 -7.38 0.98
N ASP A 78 20.08 -8.64 0.54
CA ASP A 78 20.42 -9.00 -0.84
C ASP A 78 19.22 -8.99 -1.79
N ALA A 79 18.02 -8.75 -1.28
CA ALA A 79 16.82 -8.66 -2.10
C ALA A 79 16.63 -7.23 -2.59
N ARG A 80 16.17 -7.08 -3.83
CA ARG A 80 15.93 -5.76 -4.42
C ARG A 80 14.57 -5.19 -4.03
N SER A 81 13.54 -5.92 -4.39
CA SER A 81 12.16 -5.49 -4.11
C SER A 81 11.22 -6.66 -4.39
N LEU A 82 10.03 -6.56 -3.84
CA LEU A 82 8.96 -7.49 -4.17
C LEU A 82 8.32 -7.07 -5.49
N ASN A 83 7.71 -8.03 -6.16
CA ASN A 83 6.81 -7.74 -7.26
C ASN A 83 5.73 -6.77 -6.78
N LEU A 84 5.32 -5.84 -7.64
CA LEU A 84 4.37 -4.80 -7.27
C LEU A 84 3.07 -5.37 -6.71
N SER A 85 2.49 -6.38 -7.37
CA SER A 85 1.25 -7.01 -6.89
C SER A 85 1.42 -7.61 -5.51
N ASN A 86 2.57 -8.26 -5.27
CA ASN A 86 2.86 -8.84 -3.96
C ASN A 86 3.03 -7.76 -2.90
N ALA A 87 3.70 -6.66 -3.24
CA ALA A 87 3.88 -5.55 -2.32
C ALA A 87 2.53 -4.94 -1.92
N VAL A 88 1.63 -4.79 -2.88
CA VAL A 88 0.27 -4.27 -2.60
C VAL A 88 -0.47 -5.24 -1.67
N ALA A 89 -0.46 -6.53 -1.99
CA ALA A 89 -1.18 -7.52 -1.18
C ALA A 89 -0.64 -7.57 0.25
N VAL A 90 0.68 -7.61 0.42
CA VAL A 90 1.31 -7.69 1.74
C VAL A 90 0.98 -6.44 2.56
N THR A 91 1.07 -5.26 1.95
CA THR A 91 0.79 -4.00 2.66
C THR A 91 -0.68 -3.87 3.04
N VAL A 92 -1.58 -4.21 2.12
CA VAL A 92 -3.01 -4.15 2.39
C VAL A 92 -3.37 -5.08 3.54
N TYR A 93 -2.80 -6.29 3.58
CA TYR A 93 -3.10 -7.22 4.67
C TYR A 93 -2.49 -6.77 6.01
N GLU A 94 -1.37 -6.09 6.01
CA GLU A 94 -0.87 -5.50 7.25
C GLU A 94 -1.81 -4.40 7.76
N ALA A 95 -2.30 -3.55 6.86
CA ALA A 95 -3.27 -2.53 7.23
C ALA A 95 -4.56 -3.15 7.77
N LEU A 96 -5.06 -4.18 7.09
CA LEU A 96 -6.26 -4.90 7.54
C LEU A 96 -6.03 -5.58 8.89
N ARG A 97 -4.84 -6.15 9.09
CA ARG A 97 -4.52 -6.78 10.38
C ARG A 97 -4.61 -5.76 11.51
N GLN A 98 -4.05 -4.57 11.31
CA GLN A 98 -4.11 -3.51 12.32
C GLN A 98 -5.55 -3.08 12.61
N LEU A 99 -6.44 -3.19 11.63
CA LEU A 99 -7.85 -2.86 11.78
C LEU A 99 -8.70 -4.04 12.23
N SER A 100 -8.07 -5.18 12.57
CA SER A 100 -8.73 -6.41 12.99
C SER A 100 -9.61 -7.03 11.90
N PHE A 101 -9.16 -6.93 10.64
CA PHE A 101 -9.82 -7.54 9.47
C PHE A 101 -11.33 -7.26 9.40
N PRO A 102 -11.72 -5.98 9.31
CA PRO A 102 -13.14 -5.63 9.32
C PRO A 102 -13.88 -6.26 8.14
N ASN A 103 -15.03 -6.84 8.42
CA ASN A 103 -15.90 -7.45 7.40
C ASN A 103 -15.26 -8.62 6.66
N LEU A 104 -14.19 -9.20 7.20
CA LEU A 104 -13.54 -10.36 6.62
C LEU A 104 -13.70 -11.57 7.55
N ARG A 105 -13.79 -12.73 6.93
CA ARG A 105 -13.81 -13.97 7.69
C ARG A 105 -12.39 -14.37 8.05
N ASP A 106 -12.12 -14.56 9.33
CA ASP A 106 -10.79 -14.92 9.80
C ASP A 106 -10.73 -16.32 10.42
N PHE A 107 -11.75 -17.12 10.18
CA PHE A 107 -11.77 -18.51 10.62
C PHE A 107 -12.49 -19.36 9.58
N GLY A 108 -12.24 -20.63 9.63
CA GLY A 108 -12.87 -21.57 8.72
C GLY A 108 -13.17 -22.87 9.42
N LYS A 109 -13.85 -23.75 8.74
CA LYS A 109 -14.20 -25.06 9.23
C LYS A 109 -13.80 -26.10 8.19
N MET A 110 -13.05 -27.09 8.62
CA MET A 110 -12.66 -28.14 7.70
C MET A 110 -13.87 -28.95 7.30
N ARG A 111 -13.88 -29.32 6.03
CA ARG A 111 -14.88 -30.19 5.48
C ARG A 111 -14.51 -31.62 5.81
N GLU A 112 -15.48 -32.41 6.25
CA GLU A 112 -15.25 -33.82 6.54
C GLU A 112 -15.35 -34.66 5.28
#